data_e7dcd6baa24ef83ff4262cb5a732e55d
#
_entry.id   e7dcd6baa24ef83ff4262cb5a732e55d
#
_cell.length_a   1.000
_cell.length_b   1.000
_cell.length_c   1.000
_cell.angle_alpha   90.00
_cell.angle_beta   90.00
_cell.angle_gamma   90.00
#
_symmetry.space_group_name_H-M   'P 1'
#
loop_
_entity.id
_entity.type
_entity.pdbx_description
1 polymer ?
#
loop_
_entity_poly.entity_id
_entity_poly.type
_entity_poly.pdbx_seq_one_letter_code
_entity_poly.pdbx_strand_id
1 'polypeptide(L)'
;GDQVTALVLSESNLDPSSVGSSSYDFGTCKEEDFVSQMFEEVVEKSTLKNSMWAATLSVCSPKAMHRISQSAVVGGNPSWRNLLYSLTCKRTFIFGAESLPDDDKIELERHEIQIEIVPSAGHSMAWENPKGLANAIKKSV
;
A
#
# COMPACT_ATOMS: atom_id res chain seq x y z
N GLY A 1 -10.36 14.03 -17.08
CA GLY A 1 -9.47 14.67 -17.36
C GLY A 1 -8.04 14.42 -17.74
N ASP A 2 -7.56 15.23 -18.65
CA ASP A 2 -6.30 15.06 -19.36
C ASP A 2 -5.04 15.47 -18.57
N GLN A 3 -5.14 15.55 -17.24
CA GLN A 3 -4.03 16.01 -16.38
C GLN A 3 -3.12 14.87 -15.89
N VAL A 4 -3.63 13.62 -15.87
CA VAL A 4 -2.86 12.44 -15.46
C VAL A 4 -2.53 11.62 -16.70
N THR A 5 -1.26 11.61 -17.07
CA THR A 5 -0.76 10.87 -18.24
C THR A 5 -0.29 9.46 -17.89
N ALA A 6 0.11 9.24 -16.64
CA ALA A 6 0.52 7.93 -16.12
C ALA A 6 0.16 7.80 -14.64
N LEU A 7 -0.22 6.60 -14.23
CA LEU A 7 -0.41 6.20 -12.83
C LEU A 7 0.53 5.04 -12.54
N VAL A 8 1.33 5.20 -11.48
CA VAL A 8 2.23 4.15 -11.00
C VAL A 8 1.84 3.80 -9.56
N LEU A 9 1.52 2.56 -9.31
CA LEU A 9 1.21 2.01 -7.99
C LEU A 9 2.32 1.05 -7.56
N SER A 10 2.68 1.07 -6.29
CA SER A 10 3.69 0.21 -5.69
C SER A 10 3.05 -0.60 -4.57
N GLU A 11 2.76 -1.87 -4.82
CA GLU A 11 2.07 -2.80 -3.92
C GLU A 11 0.91 -2.17 -3.13
N SER A 12 0.11 -1.38 -3.83
CA SER A 12 -1.04 -0.69 -3.25
C SER A 12 -2.23 -1.64 -3.10
N ASN A 13 -2.94 -1.54 -2.00
CA ASN A 13 -4.20 -2.26 -1.84
C ASN A 13 -5.20 -1.85 -2.91
N LEU A 14 -5.77 -2.81 -3.61
CA LEU A 14 -6.81 -2.61 -4.62
C LEU A 14 -8.21 -2.94 -4.10
N ASP A 15 -8.26 -3.67 -2.97
CA ASP A 15 -9.49 -4.12 -2.32
C ASP A 15 -9.55 -3.65 -0.86
N PRO A 16 -10.72 -3.71 -0.22
CA PRO A 16 -10.86 -3.39 1.19
C PRO A 16 -9.96 -4.24 2.07
N SER A 17 -9.40 -3.63 3.10
CA SER A 17 -8.55 -4.33 4.06
C SER A 17 -9.34 -5.39 4.82
N SER A 18 -8.77 -6.60 4.95
CA SER A 18 -9.36 -7.75 5.59
C SER A 18 -8.66 -8.12 6.90
N VAL A 19 -9.24 -9.05 7.64
CA VAL A 19 -8.67 -9.63 8.86
C VAL A 19 -7.22 -10.09 8.64
N GLY A 20 -6.36 -9.72 9.56
CA GLY A 20 -4.91 -10.03 9.50
C GLY A 20 -4.06 -8.90 8.91
N SER A 21 -4.66 -7.85 8.37
CA SER A 21 -3.94 -6.64 7.98
C SER A 21 -3.93 -5.59 9.10
N SER A 22 -2.83 -4.83 9.23
CA SER A 22 -2.73 -3.73 10.20
C SER A 22 -3.84 -2.69 10.01
N SER A 23 -4.21 -2.39 8.78
CA SER A 23 -5.31 -1.45 8.50
C SER A 23 -6.66 -1.97 8.99
N TYR A 24 -6.90 -3.28 8.93
CA TYR A 24 -8.12 -3.86 9.49
C TYR A 24 -8.16 -3.71 11.00
N ASP A 25 -7.07 -4.09 11.68
CA ASP A 25 -6.98 -4.02 13.14
C ASP A 25 -7.11 -2.57 13.65
N PHE A 26 -6.48 -1.62 12.97
CA PHE A 26 -6.55 -0.20 13.32
C PHE A 26 -7.91 0.41 13.01
N GLY A 27 -8.53 0.06 11.90
CA GLY A 27 -9.77 0.67 11.43
C GLY A 27 -11.04 0.11 12.07
N THR A 28 -10.99 -1.08 12.68
CA THR A 28 -12.15 -1.73 13.31
C THR A 28 -12.26 -1.51 14.80
N CYS A 29 -11.20 -1.06 15.48
CA CYS A 29 -11.26 -0.67 16.88
C CYS A 29 -11.91 0.71 17.05
N LYS A 30 -12.23 1.10 18.28
CA LYS A 30 -12.72 2.46 18.55
C LYS A 30 -11.60 3.49 18.41
N GLU A 31 -11.89 4.64 17.80
CA GLU A 31 -10.90 5.72 17.60
C GLU A 31 -10.26 6.15 18.94
N GLU A 32 -11.08 6.22 20.01
CA GLU A 32 -10.60 6.63 21.33
C GLU A 32 -9.58 5.64 21.90
N ASP A 33 -9.84 4.33 21.79
CA ASP A 33 -8.96 3.28 22.28
C ASP A 33 -7.66 3.23 21.46
N PHE A 34 -7.78 3.39 20.14
CA PHE A 34 -6.62 3.45 19.26
C PHE A 34 -5.71 4.63 19.60
N VAL A 35 -6.29 5.82 19.72
CA VAL A 35 -5.52 7.07 19.93
C VAL A 35 -4.91 7.12 21.34
N SER A 36 -5.61 6.62 22.36
CA SER A 36 -5.16 6.74 23.75
C SER A 36 -4.15 5.67 24.18
N GLN A 37 -4.15 4.50 23.53
CA GLN A 37 -3.36 3.36 24.00
C GLN A 37 -2.74 2.55 22.86
N MET A 38 -3.55 2.06 21.91
CA MET A 38 -3.08 1.07 20.93
C MET A 38 -1.97 1.59 20.02
N PHE A 39 -2.02 2.86 19.64
CA PHE A 39 -1.02 3.45 18.74
C PHE A 39 0.41 3.40 19.32
N GLU A 40 0.57 3.81 20.57
CA GLU A 40 1.88 3.72 21.25
C GLU A 40 2.37 2.28 21.34
N GLU A 41 1.50 1.35 21.76
CA GLU A 41 1.84 -0.08 21.82
C GLU A 41 2.27 -0.64 20.47
N VAL A 42 1.62 -0.23 19.37
CA VAL A 42 1.99 -0.65 18.02
C VAL A 42 3.36 -0.11 17.63
N VAL A 43 3.66 1.15 17.92
CA VAL A 43 4.98 1.75 17.67
C VAL A 43 6.07 1.02 18.45
N GLU A 44 5.87 0.79 19.75
CA GLU A 44 6.81 0.08 20.61
C GLU A 44 7.07 -1.35 20.13
N LYS A 45 6.02 -2.14 19.91
CA LYS A 45 6.13 -3.51 19.42
C LYS A 45 6.82 -3.59 18.04
N SER A 46 6.59 -2.59 17.19
CA SER A 46 7.18 -2.52 15.85
C SER A 46 8.66 -2.18 15.89
N THR A 47 9.11 -1.41 16.88
CA THR A 47 10.52 -1.05 17.04
C THR A 47 11.42 -2.30 17.14
N LEU A 48 10.91 -3.38 17.74
CA LEU A 48 11.64 -4.64 17.88
C LEU A 48 11.68 -5.49 16.60
N LYS A 49 10.73 -5.30 15.70
CA LYS A 49 10.57 -6.14 14.49
C LYS A 49 10.97 -5.43 13.20
N ASN A 50 10.63 -4.16 13.09
CA ASN A 50 10.86 -3.32 11.93
C ASN A 50 11.00 -1.87 12.37
N SER A 51 12.22 -1.49 12.79
CA SER A 51 12.51 -0.16 13.31
C SER A 51 12.24 0.96 12.32
N MET A 52 12.37 0.70 11.01
CA MET A 52 12.08 1.69 9.97
C MET A 52 10.58 1.99 9.89
N TRP A 53 9.74 0.95 9.90
CA TRP A 53 8.30 1.12 9.92
C TRP A 53 7.84 1.81 11.21
N ALA A 54 8.40 1.43 12.36
CA ALA A 54 8.12 2.08 13.64
C ALA A 54 8.47 3.57 13.62
N ALA A 55 9.64 3.93 13.08
CA ALA A 55 10.06 5.32 12.95
C ALA A 55 9.11 6.12 12.05
N THR A 56 8.66 5.55 10.94
CA THR A 56 7.67 6.17 10.05
C THR A 56 6.34 6.35 10.76
N LEU A 57 5.87 5.31 11.46
CA LEU A 57 4.60 5.33 12.18
C LEU A 57 4.62 6.37 13.31
N SER A 58 5.73 6.48 14.06
CA SER A 58 5.85 7.38 15.22
C SER A 58 5.68 8.87 14.90
N VAL A 59 5.86 9.27 13.64
CA VAL A 59 5.63 10.66 13.19
C VAL A 59 4.23 10.89 12.61
N CYS A 60 3.40 9.84 12.54
CA CYS A 60 2.02 9.94 12.06
C CYS A 60 1.08 10.42 13.18
N SER A 61 -0.01 11.09 12.79
CA SER A 61 -1.10 11.36 13.71
C SER A 61 -1.88 10.07 13.99
N PRO A 62 -2.02 9.61 15.25
CA PRO A 62 -2.80 8.43 15.60
C PRO A 62 -4.23 8.48 15.05
N LYS A 63 -4.88 9.65 15.19
CA LYS A 63 -6.23 9.87 14.68
C LYS A 63 -6.32 9.77 13.17
N ALA A 64 -5.34 10.30 12.44
CA ALA A 64 -5.30 10.19 10.99
C ALA A 64 -5.08 8.73 10.56
N MET A 65 -4.20 8.01 11.25
CA MET A 65 -3.96 6.57 11.00
C MET A 65 -5.23 5.74 11.20
N HIS A 66 -5.96 5.94 12.32
CA HIS A 66 -7.22 5.25 12.54
C HIS A 66 -8.22 5.51 11.41
N ARG A 67 -8.44 6.77 11.03
CA ARG A 67 -9.42 7.16 10.01
C ARG A 67 -9.08 6.67 8.61
N ILE A 68 -7.80 6.71 8.22
CA ILE A 68 -7.34 6.14 6.96
C ILE A 68 -7.57 4.62 6.97
N SER A 69 -7.24 3.96 8.08
CA SER A 69 -7.44 2.52 8.25
C SER A 69 -8.91 2.14 8.20
N GLN A 70 -9.79 2.92 8.84
CA GLN A 70 -11.24 2.73 8.75
C GLN A 70 -11.74 2.89 7.31
N SER A 71 -11.24 3.89 6.58
CA SER A 71 -11.56 4.07 5.17
C SER A 71 -11.07 2.89 4.33
N ALA A 72 -9.90 2.33 4.66
CA ALA A 72 -9.36 1.15 3.99
C ALA A 72 -10.20 -0.11 4.23
N VAL A 73 -10.81 -0.26 5.40
CA VAL A 73 -11.74 -1.36 5.71
C VAL A 73 -13.06 -1.22 4.96
N VAL A 74 -13.59 0.00 4.88
CA VAL A 74 -14.85 0.28 4.17
C VAL A 74 -14.68 0.13 2.66
N GLY A 75 -13.52 0.51 2.14
CA GLY A 75 -13.24 0.51 0.70
C GLY A 75 -13.89 1.65 -0.06
N GLY A 76 -13.71 1.66 -1.36
CA GLY A 76 -14.28 2.64 -2.29
C GLY A 76 -15.56 2.13 -2.98
N ASN A 77 -16.40 3.05 -3.43
CA ASN A 77 -17.49 2.77 -4.35
C ASN A 77 -17.49 3.80 -5.50
N PRO A 78 -17.11 3.43 -6.75
CA PRO A 78 -16.63 2.09 -7.14
C PRO A 78 -15.36 1.64 -6.40
N SER A 79 -15.07 0.33 -6.40
CA SER A 79 -13.86 -0.20 -5.77
C SER A 79 -12.60 0.40 -6.41
N TRP A 80 -11.51 0.48 -5.65
CA TRP A 80 -10.22 1.00 -6.17
C TRP A 80 -9.72 0.18 -7.36
N ARG A 81 -9.93 -1.13 -7.34
CA ARG A 81 -9.65 -2.05 -8.44
C ARG A 81 -10.42 -1.65 -9.70
N ASN A 82 -11.73 -1.44 -9.59
CA ASN A 82 -12.56 -0.99 -10.71
C ASN A 82 -12.17 0.41 -11.20
N LEU A 83 -11.82 1.31 -10.30
CA LEU A 83 -11.28 2.63 -10.67
C LEU A 83 -10.00 2.48 -11.48
N LEU A 84 -9.04 1.68 -11.01
CA LEU A 84 -7.79 1.42 -11.72
C LEU A 84 -8.05 0.86 -13.12
N TYR A 85 -8.97 -0.10 -13.25
CA TYR A 85 -9.30 -0.71 -14.55
C TYR A 85 -9.99 0.28 -15.51
N SER A 86 -10.74 1.23 -14.98
CA SER A 86 -11.47 2.23 -15.81
C SER A 86 -10.58 3.38 -16.32
N LEU A 87 -9.38 3.55 -15.79
CA LEU A 87 -8.48 4.62 -16.22
C LEU A 87 -7.95 4.35 -17.64
N THR A 88 -7.88 5.40 -18.45
CA THR A 88 -7.39 5.36 -19.83
C THR A 88 -5.93 5.81 -19.96
N CYS A 89 -5.34 6.36 -18.90
CA CYS A 89 -3.92 6.71 -18.89
C CYS A 89 -3.03 5.45 -18.79
N LYS A 90 -1.73 5.61 -19.03
CA LYS A 90 -0.75 4.54 -18.77
C LYS A 90 -0.82 4.12 -17.32
N ARG A 91 -0.91 2.81 -17.06
CA ARG A 91 -1.03 2.24 -15.72
C ARG A 91 0.07 1.22 -15.49
N THR A 92 0.81 1.38 -14.42
CA THR A 92 1.85 0.43 -14.02
C THR A 92 1.66 0.05 -12.56
N PHE A 93 1.79 -1.25 -12.28
CA PHE A 93 1.84 -1.77 -10.91
C PHE A 93 3.23 -2.38 -10.67
N ILE A 94 3.86 -1.99 -9.57
CA ILE A 94 5.21 -2.41 -9.19
C ILE A 94 5.12 -3.40 -8.03
N PHE A 95 5.73 -4.57 -8.20
CA PHE A 95 5.91 -5.56 -7.15
C PHE A 95 7.38 -5.65 -6.73
N GLY A 96 7.63 -5.93 -5.45
CA GLY A 96 8.90 -6.46 -5.00
C GLY A 96 9.01 -7.95 -5.39
N ALA A 97 10.17 -8.39 -5.83
CA ALA A 97 10.38 -9.78 -6.25
C ALA A 97 10.11 -10.79 -5.11
N GLU A 98 10.33 -10.38 -3.85
CA GLU A 98 10.14 -11.22 -2.66
C GLU A 98 8.66 -11.26 -2.20
N SER A 99 7.81 -10.40 -2.74
CA SER A 99 6.35 -10.43 -2.53
C SER A 99 5.63 -11.40 -3.48
N LEU A 100 6.34 -11.93 -4.47
CA LEU A 100 5.77 -12.88 -5.44
C LEU A 100 5.94 -14.34 -4.98
N PRO A 101 5.01 -15.25 -5.32
CA PRO A 101 3.84 -15.05 -6.19
C PRO A 101 2.71 -14.28 -5.52
N ASP A 102 1.95 -13.52 -6.32
CA ASP A 102 0.78 -12.76 -5.91
C ASP A 102 -0.32 -12.90 -6.96
N ASP A 103 -1.53 -13.22 -6.53
CA ASP A 103 -2.66 -13.47 -7.42
C ASP A 103 -3.07 -12.21 -8.21
N ASP A 104 -2.88 -11.04 -7.63
CA ASP A 104 -3.16 -9.76 -8.28
C ASP A 104 -2.31 -9.55 -9.53
N LYS A 105 -1.08 -10.07 -9.57
CA LYS A 105 -0.21 -9.94 -10.75
C LYS A 105 -0.87 -10.46 -12.02
N ILE A 106 -1.44 -11.68 -11.94
CA ILE A 106 -2.07 -12.32 -13.10
C ILE A 106 -3.31 -11.54 -13.54
N GLU A 107 -4.09 -11.06 -12.58
CA GLU A 107 -5.31 -10.32 -12.88
C GLU A 107 -5.02 -8.94 -13.47
N LEU A 108 -4.03 -8.23 -12.94
CA LEU A 108 -3.59 -6.94 -13.46
C LEU A 108 -3.06 -7.05 -14.90
N GLU A 109 -2.30 -8.10 -15.21
CA GLU A 109 -1.82 -8.38 -16.58
C GLU A 109 -2.99 -8.62 -17.55
N ARG A 110 -4.06 -9.31 -17.11
CA ARG A 110 -5.27 -9.52 -17.94
C ARG A 110 -6.00 -8.20 -18.24
N HIS A 111 -5.87 -7.21 -17.37
CA HIS A 111 -6.43 -5.88 -17.54
C HIS A 111 -5.45 -4.88 -18.20
N GLU A 112 -4.41 -5.40 -18.87
CA GLU A 112 -3.42 -4.62 -19.63
C GLU A 112 -2.69 -3.58 -18.76
N ILE A 113 -2.52 -3.87 -17.47
CA ILE A 113 -1.72 -3.04 -16.58
C ILE A 113 -0.27 -3.51 -16.67
N GLN A 114 0.63 -2.59 -16.97
CA GLN A 114 2.06 -2.89 -17.04
C GLN A 114 2.56 -3.34 -15.66
N ILE A 115 3.31 -4.44 -15.62
CA ILE A 115 3.96 -4.93 -14.40
C ILE A 115 5.44 -4.64 -14.46
N GLU A 116 5.96 -4.02 -13.40
CA GLU A 116 7.40 -3.89 -13.14
C GLU A 116 7.73 -4.64 -11.85
N ILE A 117 8.92 -5.26 -11.81
CA ILE A 117 9.38 -6.03 -10.65
C ILE A 117 10.71 -5.43 -10.16
N VAL A 118 10.75 -5.10 -8.87
CA VAL A 118 11.96 -4.62 -8.21
C VAL A 118 12.70 -5.82 -7.62
N PRO A 119 13.91 -6.15 -8.12
CA PRO A 119 14.65 -7.32 -7.64
C PRO A 119 15.16 -7.10 -6.21
N SER A 120 15.32 -8.19 -5.45
CA SER A 120 15.84 -8.17 -4.07
C SER A 120 15.11 -7.16 -3.17
N ALA A 121 13.80 -7.15 -3.26
CA ALA A 121 12.92 -6.32 -2.44
C ALA A 121 11.55 -6.99 -2.29
N GLY A 122 10.94 -6.79 -1.13
CA GLY A 122 9.54 -7.09 -0.85
C GLY A 122 8.70 -5.82 -0.84
N HIS A 123 7.70 -5.77 0.05
CA HIS A 123 6.78 -4.64 0.16
C HIS A 123 7.49 -3.29 0.48
N SER A 124 8.58 -3.34 1.21
CA SER A 124 9.34 -2.14 1.61
C SER A 124 10.42 -1.72 0.59
N MET A 125 10.17 -1.90 -0.70
CA MET A 125 11.17 -1.71 -1.77
C MET A 125 11.81 -0.33 -1.80
N ALA A 126 11.17 0.70 -1.25
CA ALA A 126 11.77 2.04 -1.10
C ALA A 126 13.01 2.04 -0.17
N TRP A 127 13.09 1.10 0.75
CA TRP A 127 14.20 0.91 1.68
C TRP A 127 15.15 -0.20 1.23
N GLU A 128 14.58 -1.28 0.72
CA GLU A 128 15.31 -2.51 0.37
C GLU A 128 16.09 -2.34 -0.93
N ASN A 129 15.48 -1.72 -1.93
CA ASN A 129 16.12 -1.43 -3.22
C ASN A 129 15.64 -0.10 -3.83
N PRO A 130 16.01 1.06 -3.27
CA PRO A 130 15.56 2.37 -3.75
C PRO A 130 15.96 2.65 -5.21
N LYS A 131 17.12 2.15 -5.66
CA LYS A 131 17.56 2.30 -7.06
C LYS A 131 16.71 1.46 -8.01
N GLY A 132 16.35 0.24 -7.60
CA GLY A 132 15.46 -0.62 -8.37
C GLY A 132 14.08 0.00 -8.51
N LEU A 133 13.52 0.53 -7.42
CA LEU A 133 12.24 1.22 -7.44
C LEU A 133 12.27 2.46 -8.33
N ALA A 134 13.30 3.31 -8.21
CA ALA A 134 13.45 4.49 -9.05
C ALA A 134 13.54 4.13 -10.55
N ASN A 135 14.23 3.05 -10.90
CA ASN A 135 14.29 2.55 -12.27
C ASN A 135 12.94 2.04 -12.77
N ALA A 136 12.19 1.30 -11.94
CA ALA A 136 10.86 0.84 -12.29
C ALA A 136 9.90 2.02 -12.53
N ILE A 137 9.90 3.02 -11.64
CA ILE A 137 9.11 4.25 -11.84
C ILE A 137 9.50 4.95 -13.15
N LYS A 138 10.80 5.12 -13.42
CA LYS A 138 11.27 5.78 -14.65
C LYS A 138 10.80 5.08 -15.93
N LYS A 139 10.69 3.77 -15.95
CA LYS A 139 10.17 3.00 -17.09
C LYS A 139 8.65 3.14 -17.25
N SER A 140 7.98 3.51 -16.17
CA SER A 140 6.52 3.53 -16.08
C SER A 140 5.89 4.86 -16.53
N VAL A 141 6.68 5.89 -16.70
CA VAL A 141 6.24 7.24 -17.09
C VAL A 141 6.68 7.62 -18.49
#